data_d6f27d1b46ac9cd9f74a28fa0b8fe2df
#
_entry.id   d6f27d1b46ac9cd9f74a28fa0b8fe2df
#
_cell.length_a   1.000
_cell.length_b   1.000
_cell.length_c   1.000
_cell.angle_alpha   90.00
_cell.angle_beta   90.00
_cell.angle_gamma   90.00
#
_symmetry.space_group_name_H-M   'P 1'
#
loop_
_entity.id
_entity.type
_entity.pdbx_description
1 polymer ?
#
loop_
_entity_poly.entity_id
_entity_poly.type
_entity_poly.pdbx_seq_one_letter_code
_entity_poly.pdbx_strand_id
1 'polypeptide(L)'
;MRFSQAYAGSPVSAPSRASFMTGQHTGHTEVRGNKEYWRDVPMIPMGVNEEFSRVGQHPYDSAHVILPEIMKDNGYTTGMFGKWAGGYEGSVSTPDKRGIDEYYGYVCQYQAHLYYPNFLNRYSKSKGDKEVIRITLEDNIEHPQHGEGYEKRTQYSADMIHQTALEWIDNQDGKQPFFGVFTYTLPHAE
;
A
#
# COMPACT_ATOMS: atom_id res chain seq x y z
N MET A 1 14.58 -6.16 21.30
CA MET A 1 13.87 -7.45 21.48
C MET A 1 14.07 -8.31 20.24
N ARG A 2 14.28 -9.63 20.40
CA ARG A 2 14.48 -10.57 19.28
C ARG A 2 13.46 -11.69 19.41
N PHE A 3 12.63 -11.88 18.38
CA PHE A 3 11.69 -12.98 18.31
C PHE A 3 12.36 -14.15 17.58
N SER A 4 12.40 -15.33 18.19
CA SER A 4 12.94 -16.54 17.59
C SER A 4 11.90 -17.29 16.74
N GLN A 5 10.63 -16.94 16.90
CA GLN A 5 9.52 -17.49 16.15
C GLN A 5 8.52 -16.37 15.83
N ALA A 6 8.20 -16.20 14.55
CA ALA A 6 7.20 -15.26 14.06
C ALA A 6 6.52 -15.87 12.83
N TYR A 7 5.20 -15.89 12.83
CA TYR A 7 4.39 -16.53 11.81
C TYR A 7 3.39 -15.55 11.21
N ALA A 8 3.22 -15.60 9.89
CA ALA A 8 2.17 -14.85 9.20
C ALA A 8 0.80 -15.49 9.48
N GLY A 9 -0.24 -14.66 9.60
CA GLY A 9 -1.61 -15.12 9.86
C GLY A 9 -2.26 -15.91 8.71
N SER A 10 -1.69 -15.84 7.51
CA SER A 10 -2.13 -16.55 6.30
C SER A 10 -0.98 -16.71 5.31
N PRO A 11 -0.99 -17.74 4.44
CA PRO A 11 0.00 -17.91 3.39
C PRO A 11 -0.17 -16.94 2.19
N VAL A 12 -1.30 -16.21 2.12
CA VAL A 12 -1.56 -15.21 1.08
C VAL A 12 -1.67 -13.79 1.66
N SER A 13 -1.38 -12.79 0.82
CA SER A 13 -1.06 -11.43 1.26
C SER A 13 -2.21 -10.69 1.95
N ALA A 14 -3.38 -10.52 1.29
CA ALA A 14 -4.44 -9.68 1.85
C ALA A 14 -4.98 -10.21 3.20
N PRO A 15 -5.29 -11.51 3.38
CA PRO A 15 -5.72 -12.02 4.68
C PRO A 15 -4.61 -12.00 5.74
N SER A 16 -3.33 -12.18 5.37
CA SER A 16 -2.22 -12.03 6.32
C SER A 16 -2.11 -10.60 6.84
N ARG A 17 -2.26 -9.61 5.95
CA ARG A 17 -2.29 -8.19 6.31
C ARG A 17 -3.49 -7.85 7.17
N ALA A 18 -4.66 -8.39 6.84
CA ALA A 18 -5.86 -8.22 7.67
C ALA A 18 -5.66 -8.76 9.09
N SER A 19 -5.09 -9.96 9.24
CA SER A 19 -4.75 -10.51 10.55
C SER A 19 -3.78 -9.64 11.33
N PHE A 20 -2.76 -9.11 10.67
CA PHE A 20 -1.78 -8.21 11.29
C PHE A 20 -2.42 -6.89 11.72
N MET A 21 -3.22 -6.27 10.84
CA MET A 21 -3.83 -4.97 11.10
C MET A 21 -4.96 -5.01 12.15
N THR A 22 -5.76 -6.09 12.14
CA THR A 22 -6.91 -6.22 13.04
C THR A 22 -6.61 -6.99 14.32
N GLY A 23 -5.48 -7.70 14.40
CA GLY A 23 -5.20 -8.65 15.47
C GLY A 23 -6.09 -9.89 15.49
N GLN A 24 -6.88 -10.12 14.43
CA GLN A 24 -7.83 -11.22 14.32
C GLN A 24 -7.26 -12.39 13.52
N HIS A 25 -7.57 -13.60 13.96
CA HIS A 25 -7.27 -14.80 13.19
C HIS A 25 -8.09 -14.82 11.89
N THR A 26 -7.55 -15.40 10.82
CA THR A 26 -8.19 -15.48 9.49
C THR A 26 -9.58 -16.13 9.47
N GLY A 27 -9.92 -16.92 10.49
CA GLY A 27 -11.27 -17.47 10.68
C GLY A 27 -12.30 -16.42 11.12
N HIS A 28 -11.86 -15.26 11.62
CA HIS A 28 -12.72 -14.20 12.14
C HIS A 28 -12.70 -12.93 11.28
N THR A 29 -11.65 -12.72 10.44
CA THR A 29 -11.62 -11.59 9.53
C THR A 29 -12.53 -11.84 8.32
N GLU A 30 -13.07 -10.77 7.74
CA GLU A 30 -13.78 -10.83 6.47
C GLU A 30 -12.84 -10.98 5.26
N VAL A 31 -11.59 -10.56 5.40
CA VAL A 31 -10.58 -10.66 4.33
C VAL A 31 -9.93 -12.05 4.39
N ARG A 32 -10.49 -13.00 3.64
CA ARG A 32 -10.06 -14.41 3.63
C ARG A 32 -9.31 -14.84 2.39
N GLY A 33 -9.11 -13.92 1.43
CA GLY A 33 -8.43 -14.18 0.17
C GLY A 33 -8.02 -12.89 -0.53
N ASN A 34 -7.31 -13.03 -1.64
CA ASN A 34 -6.84 -11.91 -2.46
C ASN A 34 -7.92 -11.45 -3.45
N LYS A 35 -9.13 -11.10 -2.98
CA LYS A 35 -10.16 -10.57 -3.85
C LYS A 35 -9.80 -9.17 -4.32
N GLU A 36 -9.78 -8.97 -5.63
CA GLU A 36 -9.49 -7.70 -6.29
C GLU A 36 -10.76 -6.98 -6.71
N TYR A 37 -10.71 -5.66 -6.68
CA TYR A 37 -11.74 -4.77 -7.17
C TYR A 37 -11.22 -4.03 -8.39
N TRP A 38 -12.12 -3.85 -9.37
CA TRP A 38 -11.84 -3.21 -10.64
C TRP A 38 -12.67 -1.94 -10.75
N ARG A 39 -12.15 -0.91 -11.37
CA ARG A 39 -12.99 0.20 -11.82
C ARG A 39 -13.93 -0.32 -12.91
N ASP A 40 -15.19 0.12 -12.88
CA ASP A 40 -16.09 0.01 -14.00
C ASP A 40 -15.58 0.90 -15.14
N VAL A 41 -14.59 0.44 -15.86
CA VAL A 41 -14.16 1.03 -17.13
C VAL A 41 -14.82 0.22 -18.24
N PRO A 42 -15.43 0.88 -19.26
CA PRO A 42 -15.85 0.18 -20.47
C PRO A 42 -14.68 -0.62 -21.01
N MET A 43 -14.93 -1.88 -21.41
CA MET A 43 -13.91 -2.85 -21.86
C MET A 43 -12.77 -2.17 -22.61
N ILE A 44 -11.64 -2.03 -21.94
CA ILE A 44 -10.38 -1.67 -22.59
C ILE A 44 -9.85 -2.98 -23.20
N PRO A 45 -9.41 -2.99 -24.46
CA PRO A 45 -8.87 -4.19 -25.08
C PRO A 45 -7.76 -4.79 -24.22
N MET A 46 -7.73 -6.13 -24.08
CA MET A 46 -6.67 -6.85 -23.37
C MET A 46 -5.29 -6.35 -23.83
N GLY A 47 -4.45 -5.92 -22.88
CA GLY A 47 -3.09 -5.45 -23.14
C GLY A 47 -2.85 -3.94 -22.99
N VAL A 48 -3.89 -3.14 -22.81
CA VAL A 48 -3.75 -1.69 -22.61
C VAL A 48 -4.38 -1.29 -21.28
N ASN A 49 -3.53 -1.01 -20.28
CA ASN A 49 -3.88 -0.41 -18.99
C ASN A 49 -4.63 -1.27 -17.96
N GLU A 50 -4.39 -2.58 -17.88
CA GLU A 50 -4.89 -3.40 -16.75
C GLU A 50 -4.49 -2.83 -15.38
N GLU A 51 -3.30 -2.22 -15.29
CA GLU A 51 -2.81 -1.57 -14.07
C GLU A 51 -3.74 -0.46 -13.59
N PHE A 52 -4.24 0.36 -14.50
CA PHE A 52 -5.12 1.49 -14.15
C PHE A 52 -6.55 1.08 -13.80
N SER A 53 -6.98 -0.11 -14.20
CA SER A 53 -8.33 -0.63 -13.94
C SER A 53 -8.45 -1.35 -12.60
N ARG A 54 -7.39 -1.99 -12.12
CA ARG A 54 -7.36 -2.62 -10.80
C ARG A 54 -7.12 -1.56 -9.73
N VAL A 55 -8.06 -1.41 -8.81
CA VAL A 55 -8.04 -0.32 -7.83
C VAL A 55 -7.68 -0.75 -6.42
N GLY A 56 -7.66 -2.05 -6.13
CA GLY A 56 -7.25 -2.59 -4.84
C GLY A 56 -7.95 -3.88 -4.44
N GLN A 57 -7.95 -4.16 -3.16
CA GLN A 57 -8.47 -5.40 -2.58
C GLN A 57 -9.72 -5.13 -1.74
N HIS A 58 -10.28 -6.20 -1.19
CA HIS A 58 -11.41 -6.11 -0.25
C HIS A 58 -11.06 -5.20 0.92
N PRO A 59 -11.88 -4.15 1.17
CA PRO A 59 -11.61 -3.20 2.24
C PRO A 59 -11.78 -3.85 3.62
N TYR A 60 -11.00 -3.41 4.60
CA TYR A 60 -11.31 -3.72 6.00
C TYR A 60 -12.64 -3.08 6.38
N ASP A 61 -13.45 -3.80 7.14
CA ASP A 61 -14.70 -3.28 7.67
C ASP A 61 -14.43 -2.05 8.55
N SER A 62 -15.17 -0.98 8.30
CA SER A 62 -15.08 0.25 9.08
C SER A 62 -15.49 0.08 10.55
N ALA A 63 -16.24 -0.97 10.88
CA ALA A 63 -16.60 -1.31 12.26
C ALA A 63 -15.43 -1.92 13.05
N HIS A 64 -14.40 -2.43 12.38
CA HIS A 64 -13.22 -2.98 13.03
C HIS A 64 -12.11 -1.95 13.11
N VAL A 65 -11.69 -1.63 14.32
CA VAL A 65 -10.53 -0.78 14.57
C VAL A 65 -9.26 -1.55 14.18
N ILE A 66 -8.35 -0.90 13.47
CA ILE A 66 -7.08 -1.49 13.07
C ILE A 66 -5.90 -0.84 13.79
N LEU A 67 -4.77 -1.52 13.82
CA LEU A 67 -3.60 -1.14 14.60
C LEU A 67 -3.14 0.31 14.38
N PRO A 68 -3.06 0.87 13.15
CA PRO A 68 -2.69 2.27 12.97
C PRO A 68 -3.66 3.27 13.63
N GLU A 69 -4.95 2.97 13.64
CA GLU A 69 -5.96 3.81 14.32
C GLU A 69 -5.72 3.85 15.83
N ILE A 70 -5.46 2.68 16.43
CA ILE A 70 -5.12 2.57 17.86
C ILE A 70 -3.86 3.38 18.19
N MET A 71 -2.82 3.26 17.37
CA MET A 71 -1.58 4.00 17.57
C MET A 71 -1.78 5.51 17.48
N LYS A 72 -2.54 5.95 16.47
CA LYS A 72 -2.88 7.36 16.28
C LYS A 72 -3.68 7.92 17.45
N ASP A 73 -4.69 7.20 17.94
CA ASP A 73 -5.52 7.60 19.09
C ASP A 73 -4.71 7.66 20.39
N ASN A 74 -3.58 6.96 20.45
CA ASN A 74 -2.64 7.03 21.57
C ASN A 74 -1.48 8.02 21.36
N GLY A 75 -1.63 8.94 20.40
CA GLY A 75 -0.72 10.07 20.21
C GLY A 75 0.53 9.77 19.40
N TYR A 76 0.55 8.68 18.62
CA TYR A 76 1.63 8.40 17.69
C TYR A 76 1.44 9.13 16.36
N THR A 77 2.53 9.63 15.78
CA THR A 77 2.56 9.95 14.35
C THR A 77 2.64 8.64 13.56
N THR A 78 1.79 8.47 12.57
CA THR A 78 1.67 7.19 11.87
C THR A 78 2.12 7.29 10.42
N GLY A 79 2.95 6.35 9.98
CA GLY A 79 3.42 6.25 8.60
C GLY A 79 3.34 4.82 8.06
N MET A 80 3.06 4.68 6.78
CA MET A 80 3.10 3.38 6.11
C MET A 80 3.71 3.50 4.72
N PHE A 81 4.68 2.63 4.43
CA PHE A 81 5.46 2.66 3.19
C PHE A 81 5.50 1.28 2.55
N GLY A 82 4.97 1.19 1.31
CA GLY A 82 4.85 -0.04 0.57
C GLY A 82 3.41 -0.47 0.29
N LYS A 83 3.14 -1.76 0.35
CA LYS A 83 1.87 -2.37 -0.05
C LYS A 83 0.79 -2.26 1.03
N TRP A 84 -0.36 -1.65 0.71
CA TRP A 84 -1.54 -1.57 1.59
C TRP A 84 -2.36 -2.87 1.58
N ALA A 85 -3.03 -3.16 0.47
CA ALA A 85 -3.87 -4.34 0.25
C ALA A 85 -5.02 -4.53 1.28
N GLY A 86 -5.52 -3.45 1.85
CA GLY A 86 -6.63 -3.44 2.83
C GLY A 86 -7.80 -2.58 2.39
N GLY A 87 -7.95 -2.36 1.09
CA GLY A 87 -8.98 -1.57 0.46
C GLY A 87 -8.64 -1.25 -0.99
N TYR A 88 -9.46 -0.44 -1.62
CA TYR A 88 -9.27 0.07 -2.97
C TYR A 88 -9.47 1.58 -3.01
N GLU A 89 -8.95 2.25 -4.03
CA GLU A 89 -9.08 3.70 -4.18
C GLU A 89 -10.55 4.14 -4.15
N GLY A 90 -10.87 5.07 -3.27
CA GLY A 90 -12.24 5.53 -3.03
C GLY A 90 -13.04 4.70 -2.03
N SER A 91 -12.53 3.54 -1.55
CA SER A 91 -13.20 2.75 -0.52
C SER A 91 -13.17 3.42 0.85
N VAL A 92 -13.87 2.82 1.81
CA VAL A 92 -13.84 3.24 3.23
C VAL A 92 -12.55 2.88 3.95
N SER A 93 -11.68 2.10 3.30
CA SER A 93 -10.47 1.57 3.92
C SER A 93 -9.24 1.83 3.05
N THR A 94 -8.97 3.10 2.80
CA THR A 94 -7.71 3.61 2.28
C THR A 94 -6.82 4.10 3.43
N PRO A 95 -5.50 4.19 3.29
CA PRO A 95 -4.59 4.61 4.36
C PRO A 95 -5.02 5.90 5.09
N ASP A 96 -5.43 6.94 4.34
CA ASP A 96 -5.92 8.22 4.86
C ASP A 96 -7.12 8.10 5.81
N LYS A 97 -7.99 7.11 5.58
CA LYS A 97 -9.20 6.86 6.37
C LYS A 97 -8.98 5.90 7.54
N ARG A 98 -7.83 5.24 7.58
CA ARG A 98 -7.52 4.16 8.52
C ARG A 98 -6.32 4.48 9.42
N GLY A 99 -6.23 5.75 9.86
CA GLY A 99 -5.31 6.15 10.89
C GLY A 99 -3.86 6.37 10.45
N ILE A 100 -3.57 6.42 9.15
CA ILE A 100 -2.24 6.73 8.61
C ILE A 100 -2.13 8.23 8.31
N ASP A 101 -1.08 8.89 8.80
CA ASP A 101 -0.79 10.31 8.55
C ASP A 101 0.07 10.49 7.29
N GLU A 102 1.00 9.57 7.02
CA GLU A 102 1.89 9.60 5.84
C GLU A 102 1.92 8.23 5.17
N TYR A 103 1.63 8.19 3.89
CA TYR A 103 1.59 6.97 3.08
C TYR A 103 2.28 7.17 1.74
N TYR A 104 3.11 6.20 1.34
CA TYR A 104 3.66 6.13 -0.01
C TYR A 104 3.86 4.67 -0.44
N GLY A 105 3.25 4.29 -1.56
CA GLY A 105 3.35 2.91 -2.05
C GLY A 105 2.19 2.48 -2.94
N TYR A 106 1.72 1.26 -2.78
CA TYR A 106 0.69 0.63 -3.59
C TYR A 106 -0.58 0.37 -2.79
N VAL A 107 -1.69 1.01 -3.14
CA VAL A 107 -3.00 0.64 -2.58
C VAL A 107 -3.40 -0.74 -3.07
N CYS A 108 -3.24 -1.01 -4.36
CA CYS A 108 -3.51 -2.31 -4.97
C CYS A 108 -2.32 -3.27 -4.85
N GLN A 109 -2.56 -4.47 -4.30
CA GLN A 109 -1.50 -5.47 -4.20
C GLN A 109 -1.07 -6.07 -5.54
N TYR A 110 -1.94 -6.10 -6.54
CA TYR A 110 -1.57 -6.57 -7.88
C TYR A 110 -0.54 -5.64 -8.51
N GLN A 111 -0.77 -4.33 -8.42
CA GLN A 111 0.16 -3.32 -8.89
C GLN A 111 1.53 -3.43 -8.20
N ALA A 112 1.55 -3.90 -6.95
CA ALA A 112 2.79 -4.09 -6.20
C ALA A 112 3.69 -5.24 -6.73
N HIS A 113 3.25 -5.99 -7.74
CA HIS A 113 4.09 -6.91 -8.49
C HIS A 113 4.90 -6.21 -9.58
N LEU A 114 4.62 -4.94 -9.86
CA LEU A 114 5.33 -4.15 -10.86
C LEU A 114 6.39 -3.30 -10.16
N TYR A 115 7.65 -3.59 -10.41
CA TYR A 115 8.75 -2.85 -9.79
C TYR A 115 9.02 -1.50 -10.47
N TYR A 116 8.58 -1.34 -11.71
CA TYR A 116 8.60 -0.10 -12.48
C TYR A 116 7.18 0.29 -12.90
N PRO A 117 6.28 0.61 -11.94
CA PRO A 117 4.88 0.90 -12.21
C PRO A 117 4.72 2.24 -12.94
N ASN A 118 3.51 2.48 -13.46
CA ASN A 118 3.16 3.77 -14.08
C ASN A 118 2.85 4.85 -13.04
N PHE A 119 2.48 4.45 -11.82
CA PHE A 119 2.21 5.38 -10.72
C PHE A 119 2.42 4.69 -9.36
N LEU A 120 2.58 5.50 -8.32
CA LEU A 120 2.44 5.11 -6.91
C LEU A 120 1.35 5.94 -6.26
N ASN A 121 0.84 5.46 -5.13
CA ASN A 121 -0.13 6.19 -4.34
C ASN A 121 0.55 6.94 -3.20
N ARG A 122 0.08 8.15 -2.91
CA ARG A 122 0.53 8.98 -1.79
C ARG A 122 -0.65 9.51 -1.01
N TYR A 123 -0.46 9.59 0.28
CA TYR A 123 -1.23 10.46 1.17
C TYR A 123 -0.26 11.10 2.17
N SER A 124 -0.33 12.41 2.30
CA SER A 124 0.50 13.16 3.23
C SER A 124 -0.36 14.23 3.90
N LYS A 125 -0.67 13.99 5.18
CA LYS A 125 -1.37 14.95 6.01
C LYS A 125 -0.58 16.24 6.18
N SER A 126 0.74 16.12 6.31
CA SER A 126 1.65 17.26 6.45
C SER A 126 1.69 18.15 5.21
N LYS A 127 1.50 17.59 4.01
CA LYS A 127 1.39 18.32 2.74
C LYS A 127 -0.02 18.80 2.42
N GLY A 128 -1.01 18.47 3.28
CA GLY A 128 -2.41 18.89 3.12
C GLY A 128 -3.22 18.06 2.12
N ASP A 129 -2.79 16.84 1.78
CA ASP A 129 -3.57 15.93 0.97
C ASP A 129 -4.92 15.64 1.67
N LYS A 130 -6.01 15.59 0.90
CA LYS A 130 -7.36 15.32 1.43
C LYS A 130 -7.70 13.84 1.44
N GLU A 131 -7.09 13.11 0.52
CA GLU A 131 -7.27 11.68 0.32
C GLU A 131 -6.02 11.09 -0.36
N VAL A 132 -5.98 9.78 -0.50
CA VAL A 132 -4.94 9.10 -1.30
C VAL A 132 -5.03 9.55 -2.76
N ILE A 133 -3.91 10.01 -3.31
CA ILE A 133 -3.76 10.42 -4.69
C ILE A 133 -2.77 9.52 -5.44
N ARG A 134 -2.86 9.51 -6.78
CA ARG A 134 -1.86 8.88 -7.64
C ARG A 134 -0.76 9.86 -7.98
N ILE A 135 0.47 9.40 -7.89
CA ILE A 135 1.67 10.11 -8.35
C ILE A 135 2.17 9.39 -9.59
N THR A 136 2.00 9.99 -10.73
CA THR A 136 2.47 9.45 -12.01
C THR A 136 4.00 9.38 -12.03
N LEU A 137 4.53 8.29 -12.58
CA LEU A 137 5.96 8.08 -12.80
C LEU A 137 6.25 8.31 -14.28
N GLU A 138 6.54 9.56 -14.62
CA GLU A 138 6.58 10.04 -16.01
C GLU A 138 7.57 9.24 -16.87
N ASP A 139 8.78 8.97 -16.37
CA ASP A 139 9.76 8.19 -17.11
C ASP A 139 9.30 6.74 -17.38
N ASN A 140 8.46 6.20 -16.50
CA ASN A 140 7.95 4.85 -16.69
C ASN A 140 6.81 4.80 -17.71
N ILE A 141 5.87 5.75 -17.68
CA ILE A 141 4.73 5.73 -18.62
C ILE A 141 5.12 6.04 -20.07
N GLU A 142 6.28 6.69 -20.31
CA GLU A 142 6.79 6.91 -21.65
C GLU A 142 7.28 5.64 -22.33
N HIS A 143 7.45 4.54 -21.56
CA HIS A 143 7.98 3.28 -22.04
C HIS A 143 6.99 2.14 -21.81
N PRO A 144 6.96 1.12 -22.69
CA PRO A 144 6.04 -0.01 -22.54
C PRO A 144 6.29 -0.76 -21.23
N GLN A 145 5.22 -1.28 -20.64
CA GLN A 145 5.27 -2.01 -19.37
C GLN A 145 5.88 -3.41 -19.52
N HIS A 146 5.82 -3.97 -20.72
CA HIS A 146 6.37 -5.28 -21.06
C HIS A 146 6.95 -5.26 -22.48
N GLY A 147 7.94 -6.10 -22.74
CA GLY A 147 8.54 -6.26 -24.06
C GLY A 147 9.65 -5.26 -24.35
N GLU A 148 9.90 -5.00 -25.62
CA GLU A 148 10.98 -4.12 -26.08
C GLU A 148 10.74 -2.68 -25.60
N GLY A 149 11.72 -2.10 -24.95
CA GLY A 149 11.66 -0.76 -24.37
C GLY A 149 11.35 -0.74 -22.88
N TYR A 150 10.95 -1.86 -22.24
CA TYR A 150 10.73 -1.97 -20.80
C TYR A 150 12.01 -1.59 -20.02
N GLU A 151 13.18 -1.97 -20.52
CA GLU A 151 14.49 -1.69 -19.93
C GLU A 151 14.84 -0.19 -19.83
N LYS A 152 14.03 0.66 -20.47
CA LYS A 152 14.19 2.13 -20.42
C LYS A 152 13.46 2.77 -19.24
N ARG A 153 12.61 2.01 -18.53
CA ARG A 153 11.97 2.48 -17.31
C ARG A 153 13.02 2.69 -16.21
N THR A 154 13.03 3.84 -15.58
CA THR A 154 14.09 4.24 -14.64
C THR A 154 13.59 4.44 -13.22
N GLN A 155 12.30 4.70 -13.04
CA GLN A 155 11.74 4.97 -11.72
C GLN A 155 11.39 3.66 -10.98
N TYR A 156 12.39 3.12 -10.30
CA TYR A 156 12.27 1.89 -9.51
C TYR A 156 11.55 2.14 -8.20
N SER A 157 10.38 1.56 -8.06
CA SER A 157 9.47 1.82 -6.95
C SER A 157 10.03 1.48 -5.57
N ALA A 158 10.83 0.42 -5.46
CA ALA A 158 11.38 0.01 -4.18
C ALA A 158 12.34 1.06 -3.61
N ASP A 159 13.19 1.68 -4.45
CA ASP A 159 14.08 2.75 -4.03
C ASP A 159 13.29 4.00 -3.65
N MET A 160 12.27 4.37 -4.44
CA MET A 160 11.42 5.52 -4.17
C MET A 160 10.67 5.38 -2.85
N ILE A 161 10.09 4.19 -2.59
CA ILE A 161 9.39 3.89 -1.34
C ILE A 161 10.36 3.91 -0.17
N HIS A 162 11.54 3.30 -0.34
CA HIS A 162 12.58 3.25 0.70
C HIS A 162 13.10 4.65 1.06
N GLN A 163 13.42 5.45 0.05
CA GLN A 163 13.88 6.82 0.27
C GLN A 163 12.83 7.67 1.01
N THR A 164 11.57 7.59 0.57
CA THR A 164 10.47 8.30 1.24
C THR A 164 10.29 7.85 2.69
N ALA A 165 10.46 6.54 2.96
CA ALA A 165 10.39 5.98 4.31
C ALA A 165 11.52 6.51 5.20
N LEU A 166 12.76 6.58 4.69
CA LEU A 166 13.90 7.13 5.42
C LEU A 166 13.71 8.63 5.70
N GLU A 167 13.31 9.41 4.71
CA GLU A 167 13.01 10.83 4.90
C GLU A 167 11.94 11.06 5.96
N TRP A 168 10.90 10.22 5.99
CA TRP A 168 9.87 10.30 7.02
C TRP A 168 10.43 10.01 8.41
N ILE A 169 11.29 8.99 8.57
CA ILE A 169 11.94 8.67 9.85
C ILE A 169 12.85 9.82 10.29
N ASP A 170 13.66 10.35 9.39
CA ASP A 170 14.61 11.43 9.70
C ASP A 170 13.91 12.73 10.11
N ASN A 171 12.69 12.94 9.63
CA ASN A 171 11.86 14.10 9.99
C ASN A 171 11.14 13.96 11.35
N GLN A 172 11.28 12.83 12.05
CA GLN A 172 10.71 12.70 13.41
C GLN A 172 11.57 13.46 14.43
N ASP A 173 10.97 14.41 15.13
CA ASP A 173 11.69 15.32 16.05
C ASP A 173 11.98 14.70 17.42
N GLY A 174 11.59 13.47 17.66
CA GLY A 174 11.78 12.73 18.91
C GLY A 174 10.91 13.19 20.10
N LYS A 175 10.05 14.19 19.92
CA LYS A 175 9.13 14.66 20.96
C LYS A 175 7.85 13.86 21.01
N GLN A 176 7.38 13.40 19.86
CA GLN A 176 6.21 12.56 19.72
C GLN A 176 6.65 11.17 19.27
N PRO A 177 6.10 10.08 19.85
CA PRO A 177 6.39 8.74 19.38
C PRO A 177 5.81 8.55 17.97
N PHE A 178 6.46 7.73 17.17
CA PHE A 178 5.96 7.39 15.84
C PHE A 178 5.72 5.88 15.68
N PHE A 179 4.82 5.53 14.82
CA PHE A 179 4.49 4.17 14.42
C PHE A 179 4.65 4.03 12.91
N GLY A 180 5.65 3.30 12.47
CA GLY A 180 5.96 3.06 11.06
C GLY A 180 5.68 1.61 10.64
N VAL A 181 4.98 1.43 9.53
CA VAL A 181 4.71 0.12 8.92
C VAL A 181 5.41 0.07 7.56
N PHE A 182 6.40 -0.80 7.44
CA PHE A 182 7.22 -0.92 6.22
C PHE A 182 6.89 -2.25 5.55
N THR A 183 6.16 -2.18 4.44
CA THR A 183 5.61 -3.35 3.73
C THR A 183 6.17 -3.45 2.32
N TYR A 184 7.50 -3.53 2.24
CA TYR A 184 8.21 -3.71 0.97
C TYR A 184 7.73 -4.96 0.23
N THR A 185 7.74 -4.89 -1.11
CA THR A 185 7.33 -6.01 -1.96
C THR A 185 8.45 -7.02 -2.16
N LEU A 186 9.69 -6.59 -2.11
CA LEU A 186 10.87 -7.47 -2.22
C LEU A 186 10.89 -8.51 -1.10
N PRO A 187 11.27 -9.75 -1.41
CA PRO A 187 11.76 -10.33 -2.68
C PRO A 187 10.64 -11.03 -3.50
N HIS A 188 9.45 -10.46 -3.61
CA HIS A 188 8.36 -11.04 -4.40
C HIS A 188 8.74 -11.15 -5.88
N ALA A 189 8.29 -12.20 -6.56
CA ALA A 189 8.47 -12.31 -8.01
C ALA A 189 7.57 -11.29 -8.75
N GLU A 190 8.12 -10.72 -9.83
CA GLU A 190 7.43 -9.83 -10.76
C GLU A 190 6.61 -10.65 -11.78
#